data_955d9d0f80ea240cf0464cebe3b790bf
#
_entry.id   955d9d0f80ea240cf0464cebe3b790bf
#
_cell.length_a   1.000
_cell.length_b   1.000
_cell.length_c   1.000
_cell.angle_alpha   90.00
_cell.angle_beta   90.00
_cell.angle_gamma   90.00
#
_symmetry.space_group_name_H-M   'P 1'
#
loop_
_entity.id
_entity.type
_entity.pdbx_description
1 polymer ?
#
loop_
_entity_poly.entity_id
_entity_poly.type
_entity_poly.pdbx_seq_one_letter_code
_entity_poly.pdbx_strand_id
1 'polypeptide(L)'
;MTYTVVWQHQATTEFRRLRQLDPAGAKECASVVRALAEEPRPPGARQLGGSAYWRLSLGDWRILYQPEDDTITVIVLKVGRIP
;
A
#
# COMPACT_ATOMS: atom_id res chain seq x y z
N MET A 1 -9.10 15.83 4.44
CA MET A 1 -8.43 16.03 3.14
C MET A 1 -8.16 14.65 2.54
N THR A 2 -8.43 14.47 1.25
CA THR A 2 -8.30 13.17 0.59
C THR A 2 -7.05 13.14 -0.27
N TYR A 3 -6.18 12.18 -0.03
CA TYR A 3 -4.99 11.98 -0.86
C TYR A 3 -5.35 11.22 -2.13
N THR A 4 -4.62 11.50 -3.19
CA THR A 4 -4.73 10.71 -4.43
C THR A 4 -3.81 9.49 -4.31
N VAL A 5 -4.37 8.31 -4.50
CA VAL A 5 -3.58 7.07 -4.45
C VAL A 5 -3.12 6.72 -5.85
N VAL A 6 -1.81 6.62 -6.02
CA VAL A 6 -1.20 6.30 -7.31
C VAL A 6 -0.41 4.99 -7.15
N TRP A 7 -0.72 4.00 -7.97
CA TRP A 7 0.02 2.74 -8.00
C TRP A 7 1.12 2.84 -9.03
N GLN A 8 2.36 2.59 -8.62
CA GLN A 8 3.43 2.44 -9.60
C GLN A 8 3.23 1.16 -10.39
N HIS A 9 3.79 1.14 -11.58
CA HIS A 9 3.62 0.00 -12.50
C HIS A 9 4.03 -1.32 -11.85
N GLN A 10 5.16 -1.34 -11.15
CA GLN A 10 5.64 -2.53 -10.47
C GLN A 10 4.61 -3.04 -9.45
N ALA A 11 4.05 -2.14 -8.65
CA ALA A 11 3.06 -2.53 -7.64
C ALA A 11 1.80 -3.09 -8.28
N THR A 12 1.35 -2.49 -9.37
CA THR A 12 0.18 -2.98 -10.11
C THR A 12 0.43 -4.38 -10.67
N THR A 13 1.60 -4.61 -11.24
CA THR A 13 1.96 -5.92 -11.80
C THR A 13 2.01 -6.98 -10.70
N GLU A 14 2.63 -6.67 -9.57
CA GLU A 14 2.71 -7.58 -8.43
C GLU A 14 1.31 -7.90 -7.89
N PHE A 15 0.47 -6.87 -7.76
CA PHE A 15 -0.88 -7.04 -7.24
C PHE A 15 -1.70 -7.97 -8.13
N ARG A 16 -1.64 -7.78 -9.45
CA ARG A 16 -2.38 -8.62 -10.39
C ARG A 16 -1.97 -10.08 -10.29
N ARG A 17 -0.67 -10.35 -10.16
CA ARG A 17 -0.17 -11.70 -10.02
C ARG A 17 -0.64 -12.34 -8.71
N LEU A 18 -0.52 -11.60 -7.60
CA LEU A 18 -0.88 -12.10 -6.28
C LEU A 18 -2.39 -12.30 -6.14
N ARG A 19 -3.19 -11.49 -6.83
CA ARG A 19 -4.65 -11.63 -6.81
C ARG A 19 -5.10 -12.99 -7.35
N GLN A 20 -4.38 -13.57 -8.29
CA GLN A 20 -4.71 -14.89 -8.80
C GLN A 20 -4.45 -15.99 -7.78
N LEU A 21 -3.46 -15.76 -6.90
CA LEU A 21 -3.11 -16.73 -5.85
C LEU A 21 -3.99 -16.57 -4.61
N ASP A 22 -4.42 -15.36 -4.32
CA ASP A 22 -5.19 -15.07 -3.11
C ASP A 22 -6.22 -13.97 -3.37
N PRO A 23 -7.35 -14.31 -4.04
CA PRO A 23 -8.36 -13.30 -4.40
C PRO A 23 -8.96 -12.59 -3.19
N ALA A 24 -9.20 -13.30 -2.09
CA ALA A 24 -9.79 -12.71 -0.90
C ALA A 24 -8.82 -11.71 -0.24
N GLY A 25 -7.54 -12.10 -0.12
CA GLY A 25 -6.52 -11.20 0.41
C GLY A 25 -6.29 -9.99 -0.47
N ALA A 26 -6.36 -10.16 -1.79
CA ALA A 26 -6.23 -9.05 -2.73
C ALA A 26 -7.36 -8.03 -2.55
N LYS A 27 -8.58 -8.51 -2.33
CA LYS A 27 -9.71 -7.62 -2.10
C LYS A 27 -9.53 -6.79 -0.84
N GLU A 28 -9.07 -7.42 0.24
CA GLU A 28 -8.77 -6.70 1.47
C GLU A 28 -7.62 -5.73 1.29
N CYS A 29 -6.57 -6.14 0.59
CA CYS A 29 -5.43 -5.29 0.30
C CYS A 29 -5.85 -4.03 -0.47
N ALA A 30 -6.66 -4.19 -1.51
CA ALA A 30 -7.17 -3.06 -2.28
C ALA A 30 -7.98 -2.11 -1.42
N SER A 31 -8.80 -2.66 -0.52
CA SER A 31 -9.62 -1.85 0.39
C SER A 31 -8.73 -1.04 1.35
N VAL A 32 -7.71 -1.67 1.91
CA VAL A 32 -6.77 -1.01 2.82
C VAL A 32 -6.00 0.09 2.10
N VAL A 33 -5.55 -0.16 0.88
CA VAL A 33 -4.84 0.85 0.09
C VAL A 33 -5.75 2.04 -0.21
N ARG A 34 -7.02 1.79 -0.55
CA ARG A 34 -7.97 2.89 -0.76
C ARG A 34 -8.16 3.74 0.50
N ALA A 35 -8.14 3.10 1.67
CA ALA A 35 -8.29 3.81 2.93
C ALA A 35 -7.11 4.73 3.23
N LEU A 36 -5.95 4.49 2.63
CA LEU A 36 -4.80 5.39 2.78
C LEU A 36 -5.08 6.79 2.20
N ALA A 37 -6.07 6.91 1.33
CA ALA A 37 -6.47 8.22 0.81
C ALA A 37 -6.99 9.14 1.91
N GLU A 38 -7.68 8.58 2.90
CA GLU A 38 -8.22 9.34 4.02
C GLU A 38 -7.22 9.46 5.17
N GLU A 39 -6.43 8.41 5.41
CA GLU A 39 -5.47 8.35 6.50
C GLU A 39 -4.18 7.69 6.00
N PRO A 40 -3.21 8.49 5.51
CA PRO A 40 -1.98 7.94 4.92
C PRO A 40 -1.07 7.21 5.91
N ARG A 41 -1.22 7.51 7.21
CA ARG A 41 -0.38 6.88 8.25
C ARG A 41 -1.28 6.25 9.30
N PRO A 42 -2.02 5.18 8.96
CA PRO A 42 -2.97 4.58 9.89
C PRO A 42 -2.24 3.81 11.00
N PRO A 43 -2.94 3.50 12.10
CA PRO A 43 -2.38 2.61 13.12
C PRO A 43 -1.90 1.31 12.47
N GLY A 44 -0.72 0.85 12.86
CA GLY A 44 -0.11 -0.34 12.28
C GLY A 44 0.84 -0.07 11.14
N ALA A 45 0.77 1.10 10.51
CA ALA A 45 1.76 1.48 9.52
C ALA A 45 3.06 1.87 10.22
N ARG A 46 4.19 1.53 9.61
CA ARG A 46 5.51 1.80 10.18
C ARG A 46 6.40 2.48 9.17
N GLN A 47 7.06 3.56 9.60
CA GLN A 47 8.06 4.22 8.79
C GLN A 47 9.33 3.38 8.77
N LEU A 48 9.95 3.26 7.59
CA LEU A 48 11.19 2.50 7.44
C LEU A 48 12.38 3.42 7.74
N GLY A 49 12.88 3.32 8.97
CA GLY A 49 13.98 4.16 9.44
C GLY A 49 13.61 5.63 9.33
N GLY A 50 14.55 6.47 8.88
CA GLY A 50 14.29 7.88 8.65
C GLY A 50 13.87 8.20 7.22
N SER A 51 13.45 7.21 6.44
CA SER A 51 13.10 7.38 5.04
C SER A 51 11.68 7.94 4.86
N ALA A 52 11.33 8.26 3.62
CA ALA A 52 9.98 8.66 3.25
C ALA A 52 9.04 7.46 3.07
N TYR A 53 9.53 6.25 3.22
CA TYR A 53 8.77 5.02 2.94
C TYR A 53 8.09 4.47 4.18
N TRP A 54 6.89 3.97 3.98
CA TRP A 54 6.09 3.35 5.04
C TRP A 54 5.67 1.96 4.61
N ARG A 55 5.53 1.08 5.57
CA ARG A 55 5.08 -0.29 5.34
C ARG A 55 3.82 -0.57 6.14
N LEU A 56 2.88 -1.23 5.50
CA LEU A 56 1.67 -1.70 6.13
C LEU A 56 1.57 -3.21 5.95
N SER A 57 1.27 -3.90 7.04
CA SER A 57 1.11 -5.37 7.04
C SER A 57 -0.37 -5.69 7.19
N LEU A 58 -0.85 -6.61 6.35
CA LEU A 58 -2.23 -7.08 6.39
C LEU A 58 -2.20 -8.59 6.20
N GLY A 59 -2.26 -9.34 7.32
CA GLY A 59 -2.03 -10.78 7.26
C GLY A 59 -0.67 -11.06 6.65
N ASP A 60 -0.65 -11.87 5.59
CA ASP A 60 0.59 -12.19 4.88
C ASP A 60 0.99 -11.14 3.85
N TRP A 61 0.12 -10.17 3.61
CA TRP A 61 0.39 -9.12 2.64
C TRP A 61 1.24 -8.02 3.23
N ARG A 62 2.11 -7.45 2.39
CA ARG A 62 2.97 -6.32 2.75
C ARG A 62 2.85 -5.26 1.68
N ILE A 63 2.63 -4.02 2.10
CA ILE A 63 2.46 -2.89 1.19
C ILE A 63 3.52 -1.86 1.54
N LEU A 64 4.35 -1.51 0.57
CA LEU A 64 5.33 -0.44 0.69
C LEU A 64 4.78 0.77 -0.05
N TYR A 65 4.69 1.90 0.64
CA TYR A 65 4.13 3.09 0.04
C TYR A 65 4.82 4.34 0.56
N GLN A 66 4.60 5.45 -0.12
CA GLN A 66 5.19 6.73 0.23
C GLN A 66 4.09 7.78 0.24
N PRO A 67 3.70 8.29 1.42
CA PRO A 67 2.81 9.45 1.46
C PRO A 67 3.61 10.70 1.16
N GLU A 68 3.11 11.53 0.26
CA GLU A 68 3.72 12.81 -0.09
C GLU A 68 2.75 13.93 0.25
N ASP A 69 2.97 14.59 1.37
CA ASP A 69 2.05 15.59 1.88
C ASP A 69 2.01 16.85 0.99
N ASP A 70 3.14 17.21 0.38
CA ASP A 70 3.22 18.39 -0.48
C ASP A 70 2.32 18.29 -1.70
N THR A 71 2.17 17.08 -2.24
CA THR A 71 1.35 16.84 -3.43
C THR A 71 0.03 16.16 -3.09
N ILE A 72 -0.21 15.90 -1.82
CA ILE A 72 -1.40 15.21 -1.31
C ILE A 72 -1.60 13.89 -2.09
N THR A 73 -0.55 13.10 -2.14
CA THR A 73 -0.49 11.85 -2.92
C THR A 73 0.05 10.72 -2.06
N VAL A 74 -0.48 9.52 -2.28
CA VAL A 74 0.07 8.28 -1.73
C VAL A 74 0.54 7.45 -2.91
N ILE A 75 1.83 7.14 -2.94
CA ILE A 75 2.43 6.35 -4.01
C ILE A 75 2.62 4.93 -3.51
N VAL A 76 1.93 3.97 -4.12
CA VAL A 76 2.09 2.57 -3.80
C VAL A 76 3.26 2.02 -4.64
N LEU A 77 4.34 1.67 -3.95
CA LEU A 77 5.60 1.30 -4.60
C LEU A 77 5.73 -0.21 -4.79
N LYS A 78 5.26 -0.98 -3.83
CA LYS A 78 5.46 -2.42 -3.86
C LYS A 78 4.37 -3.12 -3.07
N VAL A 79 3.94 -4.28 -3.58
CA VAL A 79 2.99 -5.14 -2.90
C VAL A 79 3.58 -6.55 -2.93
N GLY A 80 3.58 -7.24 -1.78
CA GLY A 80 4.10 -8.59 -1.69
C GLY A 80 3.33 -9.41 -0.68
N ARG A 81 3.55 -10.72 -0.72
CA ARG A 81 3.05 -11.65 0.29
C ARG A 81 4.22 -12.43 0.85
N ILE A 82 4.24 -12.60 2.17
CA ILE A 82 5.20 -13.52 2.77
C ILE A 82 4.67 -14.94 2.59
N PRO A 83 5.57 -15.91 2.32
CA PRO A 83 5.17 -17.29 2.11
C PRO A 83 4.56 -17.91 3.36
#